data_d01ba592a032c37c48811d5948c38f7c
#
_entry.id   d01ba592a032c37c48811d5948c38f7c
#
_cell.length_a   1.000
_cell.length_b   1.000
_cell.length_c   1.000
_cell.angle_alpha   90.00
_cell.angle_beta   90.00
_cell.angle_gamma   90.00
#
_symmetry.space_group_name_H-M   'P 1'
#
loop_
_entity.id
_entity.type
_entity.pdbx_description
1 polymer ?
#
loop_
_entity_poly.entity_id
_entity_poly.type
_entity_poly.pdbx_seq_one_letter_code
_entity_poly.pdbx_strand_id
1 'polypeptide(L)'
;TILHGSKLDLTIWFWAAYLMATHSNGMSALQLQKQLGIGSYCSAWMLAAKLRRAMVDPDHNPLSGLVEIDETSLPFRTKEDPPASGAGRSHEGKMLVVGSGEAEDRLQALRESSTVRL
;
A
#
# COMPACT_ATOMS: atom_id res chain seq x y z
N THR A 1 -9.55 -4.08 -18.77
CA THR A 1 -8.49 -3.27 -18.17
C THR A 1 -8.99 -2.53 -16.94
N ILE A 2 -8.09 -2.17 -16.02
CA ILE A 2 -8.44 -1.40 -14.81
C ILE A 2 -9.03 -0.02 -15.13
N LEU A 3 -8.74 0.51 -16.31
CA LEU A 3 -9.22 1.81 -16.81
C LEU A 3 -10.63 1.77 -17.38
N HIS A 4 -11.19 0.57 -17.58
CA HIS A 4 -12.50 0.41 -18.20
C HIS A 4 -13.60 1.09 -17.37
N GLY A 5 -14.47 1.85 -18.05
CA GLY A 5 -15.58 2.56 -17.41
C GLY A 5 -15.19 3.75 -16.53
N SER A 6 -13.95 4.20 -16.58
CA SER A 6 -13.50 5.38 -15.84
C SER A 6 -13.96 6.66 -16.53
N LYS A 7 -14.49 7.60 -15.73
CA LYS A 7 -14.76 8.97 -16.16
C LYS A 7 -13.61 9.93 -15.87
N LEU A 8 -12.53 9.43 -15.23
CA LEU A 8 -11.34 10.22 -14.93
C LEU A 8 -10.40 10.22 -16.12
N ASP A 9 -9.76 11.35 -16.36
CA ASP A 9 -8.74 11.50 -17.40
C ASP A 9 -7.55 10.57 -17.16
N LEU A 10 -6.94 10.09 -18.24
CA LEU A 10 -5.76 9.24 -18.18
C LEU A 10 -4.60 9.91 -17.42
N THR A 11 -4.45 11.22 -17.55
CA THR A 11 -3.44 12.00 -16.82
C THR A 11 -3.58 11.81 -15.31
N ILE A 12 -4.81 11.82 -14.77
CA ILE A 12 -5.08 11.60 -13.34
C ILE A 12 -4.68 10.18 -12.95
N TRP A 13 -4.94 9.18 -13.80
CA TRP A 13 -4.56 7.80 -13.56
C TRP A 13 -3.05 7.63 -13.46
N PHE A 14 -2.28 8.20 -14.40
CA PHE A 14 -0.82 8.13 -14.39
C PHE A 14 -0.22 8.86 -13.19
N TRP A 15 -0.72 10.05 -12.87
CA TRP A 15 -0.27 10.76 -11.67
C TRP A 15 -0.58 10.01 -10.39
N ALA A 16 -1.77 9.40 -10.27
CA ALA A 16 -2.13 8.58 -9.13
C ALA A 16 -1.21 7.36 -8.99
N ALA A 17 -0.93 6.66 -10.09
CA ALA A 17 -0.03 5.52 -10.11
C ALA A 17 1.39 5.93 -9.68
N TYR A 18 1.91 7.03 -10.21
CA TYR A 18 3.22 7.56 -9.83
C TYR A 18 3.29 7.92 -8.35
N LEU A 19 2.31 8.66 -7.84
CA LEU A 19 2.25 9.04 -6.44
C LEU A 19 2.17 7.82 -5.52
N MET A 20 1.36 6.83 -5.86
CA MET A 20 1.22 5.61 -5.06
C MET A 20 2.49 4.75 -5.07
N ALA A 21 3.22 4.73 -6.20
CA ALA A 21 4.47 3.96 -6.32
C ALA A 21 5.65 4.63 -5.60
N THR A 22 5.68 5.97 -5.56
CA THR A 22 6.81 6.72 -5.01
C THR A 22 6.69 7.03 -3.51
N HIS A 23 5.49 7.00 -2.94
CA HIS A 23 5.28 7.27 -1.51
C HIS A 23 5.51 6.01 -0.67
N SER A 24 6.65 5.93 -0.01
CA SER A 24 7.02 4.80 0.86
C SER A 24 6.04 4.55 2.02
N ASN A 25 5.39 5.60 2.52
CA ASN A 25 4.42 5.51 3.62
C ASN A 25 3.00 5.16 3.15
N GLY A 26 2.83 4.91 1.84
CA GLY A 26 1.52 4.74 1.23
C GLY A 26 0.74 6.04 1.09
N MET A 27 -0.40 5.98 0.42
CA MET A 27 -1.23 7.15 0.13
C MET A 27 -2.70 6.85 0.40
N SER A 28 -3.36 7.73 1.15
CA SER A 28 -4.80 7.63 1.41
C SER A 28 -5.61 8.16 0.24
N ALA A 29 -6.85 7.65 0.08
CA ALA A 29 -7.77 8.15 -0.95
C ALA A 29 -8.09 9.65 -0.79
N LEU A 30 -8.15 10.15 0.46
CA LEU A 30 -8.38 11.57 0.74
C LEU A 30 -7.19 12.43 0.28
N GLN A 31 -5.98 11.93 0.47
CA GLN A 31 -4.76 12.61 0.03
C GLN A 31 -4.69 12.65 -1.50
N LEU A 32 -4.99 11.52 -2.18
CA LEU A 32 -5.11 11.49 -3.64
C LEU A 32 -6.16 12.47 -4.15
N GLN A 33 -7.33 12.51 -3.52
CA GLN A 33 -8.39 13.44 -3.90
C GLN A 33 -7.90 14.90 -3.87
N LYS A 34 -7.24 15.29 -2.79
CA LYS A 34 -6.76 16.66 -2.62
C LYS A 34 -5.62 17.02 -3.57
N GLN A 35 -4.67 16.12 -3.75
CA GLN A 35 -3.49 16.37 -4.61
C GLN A 35 -3.84 16.41 -6.09
N LEU A 36 -4.76 15.55 -6.54
CA LEU A 36 -5.15 15.45 -7.94
C LEU A 36 -6.39 16.27 -8.30
N GLY A 37 -6.98 16.97 -7.33
CA GLY A 37 -8.17 17.78 -7.56
C GLY A 37 -9.40 16.97 -7.97
N ILE A 38 -9.51 15.71 -7.52
CA ILE A 38 -10.65 14.85 -7.87
C ILE A 38 -11.89 15.33 -7.10
N GLY A 39 -12.96 15.69 -7.83
CA GLY A 39 -14.15 16.29 -7.26
C GLY A 39 -14.91 15.38 -6.27
N SER A 40 -14.81 14.05 -6.40
CA SER A 40 -15.51 13.08 -5.56
C SER A 40 -14.53 12.18 -4.80
N TYR A 41 -14.75 12.07 -3.48
CA TYR A 41 -14.00 11.11 -2.65
C TYR A 41 -14.20 9.66 -3.12
N CYS A 42 -15.42 9.31 -3.51
CA CYS A 42 -15.73 7.97 -4.00
C CYS A 42 -14.89 7.62 -5.25
N SER A 43 -14.73 8.57 -6.17
CA SER A 43 -13.88 8.39 -7.35
C SER A 43 -12.41 8.21 -7.00
N ALA A 44 -11.90 8.97 -6.04
CA ALA A 44 -10.53 8.84 -5.55
C ALA A 44 -10.31 7.49 -4.84
N TRP A 45 -11.28 7.06 -4.05
CA TRP A 45 -11.24 5.77 -3.37
C TRP A 45 -11.24 4.59 -4.37
N MET A 46 -12.13 4.64 -5.37
CA MET A 46 -12.18 3.63 -6.43
C MET A 46 -10.90 3.60 -7.26
N LEU A 47 -10.32 4.76 -7.58
CA LEU A 47 -9.03 4.88 -8.25
C LEU A 47 -7.94 4.19 -7.43
N ALA A 48 -7.82 4.53 -6.14
CA ALA A 48 -6.83 3.93 -5.24
C ALA A 48 -7.02 2.41 -5.10
N ALA A 49 -8.26 1.93 -4.98
CA ALA A 49 -8.56 0.51 -4.87
C ALA A 49 -8.18 -0.26 -6.14
N LYS A 50 -8.48 0.29 -7.32
CA LYS A 50 -8.11 -0.31 -8.61
C LYS A 50 -6.59 -0.36 -8.79
N LEU A 51 -5.87 0.70 -8.44
CA LEU A 51 -4.42 0.74 -8.52
C LEU A 51 -3.76 -0.26 -7.56
N ARG A 52 -4.23 -0.34 -6.30
CA ARG A 52 -3.74 -1.36 -5.35
C ARG A 52 -3.94 -2.77 -5.87
N ARG A 53 -5.10 -3.04 -6.47
CA ARG A 53 -5.36 -4.36 -7.07
C ARG A 53 -4.43 -4.65 -8.26
N ALA A 54 -4.06 -3.64 -9.04
CA ALA A 54 -3.13 -3.80 -10.15
C ALA A 54 -1.68 -4.04 -9.70
N MET A 55 -1.33 -3.69 -8.47
CA MET A 55 0.00 -3.96 -7.90
C MET A 55 0.16 -5.40 -7.38
N VAL A 56 -0.93 -6.14 -7.28
CA VAL A 56 -0.86 -7.57 -6.90
C VAL A 56 -0.37 -8.34 -8.11
N ASP A 57 0.78 -8.99 -7.98
CA ASP A 57 1.29 -9.92 -8.98
C ASP A 57 0.48 -11.23 -8.92
N PRO A 58 -0.28 -11.58 -9.99
CA PRO A 58 -1.05 -12.82 -10.03
C PRO A 58 -0.16 -14.06 -10.14
N ASP A 59 1.06 -13.91 -10.67
CA ASP A 59 1.98 -14.99 -10.96
C ASP A 59 3.16 -15.03 -9.98
N HIS A 60 2.97 -14.50 -8.75
CA HIS A 60 4.02 -14.47 -7.75
C HIS A 60 4.62 -15.86 -7.53
N ASN A 61 5.93 -15.95 -7.69
CA ASN A 61 6.67 -17.17 -7.40
C ASN A 61 6.74 -17.37 -5.87
N PRO A 62 6.76 -18.63 -5.41
CA PRO A 62 7.04 -18.91 -4.00
C PRO A 62 8.39 -18.30 -3.60
N LEU A 63 8.43 -17.69 -2.42
CA LEU A 63 9.67 -17.17 -1.85
C LEU A 63 10.69 -18.30 -1.69
N SER A 64 11.94 -18.05 -2.06
CA SER A 64 13.05 -19.02 -2.01
C SER A 64 14.26 -18.43 -1.30
N GLY A 65 15.18 -19.30 -0.86
CA GLY A 65 16.38 -18.84 -0.16
C GLY A 65 16.14 -18.36 1.26
N LEU A 66 16.80 -17.28 1.67
CA LEU A 66 16.63 -16.67 2.98
C LEU A 66 15.42 -15.74 2.96
N VAL A 67 14.37 -16.14 3.68
CA VAL A 67 13.12 -15.38 3.77
C VAL A 67 13.07 -14.64 5.10
N GLU A 68 12.90 -13.34 5.05
CA GLU A 68 12.60 -12.52 6.23
C GLU A 68 11.08 -12.45 6.42
N ILE A 69 10.64 -12.65 7.66
CA ILE A 69 9.24 -12.54 8.05
C ILE A 69 9.15 -11.44 9.10
N ASP A 70 8.30 -10.46 8.86
CA ASP A 70 8.01 -9.39 9.80
C ASP A 70 6.52 -9.31 10.10
N GLU A 71 6.19 -9.00 11.34
CA GLU A 71 4.81 -8.87 11.77
C GLU A 71 4.52 -7.47 12.31
N THR A 72 3.39 -6.92 11.92
CA THR A 72 2.89 -5.67 12.45
C THR A 72 1.44 -5.78 12.87
N SER A 73 1.05 -5.03 13.89
CA SER A 73 -0.32 -5.01 14.37
C SER A 73 -1.01 -3.72 13.96
N LEU A 74 -2.17 -3.84 13.30
CA LEU A 74 -3.00 -2.71 12.90
C LEU A 74 -4.23 -2.63 13.79
N PRO A 75 -4.61 -1.44 14.30
CA PRO A 75 -5.86 -1.26 15.00
C PRO A 75 -7.04 -1.66 14.10
N PHE A 76 -7.87 -2.56 14.60
CA PHE A 76 -9.03 -3.05 13.88
C PHE A 76 -10.30 -2.66 14.65
N ARG A 77 -11.29 -2.09 13.96
CA ARG A 77 -12.58 -1.75 14.53
C ARG A 77 -13.69 -2.40 13.72
N THR A 78 -14.53 -3.15 14.40
CA THR A 78 -15.85 -3.51 13.88
C THR A 78 -16.89 -2.51 14.39
N LYS A 79 -18.02 -2.42 13.68
CA LYS A 79 -19.12 -1.51 14.02
C LYS A 79 -19.75 -1.83 15.40
N GLU A 80 -19.54 -3.05 15.87
CA GLU A 80 -20.14 -3.63 17.09
C GLU A 80 -19.18 -3.61 18.30
N ASP A 81 -17.91 -3.28 18.05
CA ASP A 81 -16.88 -3.28 19.09
C ASP A 81 -16.45 -1.85 19.38
N PRO A 82 -16.84 -1.27 20.53
CA PRO A 82 -16.33 0.03 20.93
C PRO A 82 -14.82 -0.07 21.15
N PRO A 83 -14.06 1.00 20.95
CA PRO A 83 -12.63 0.96 21.10
C PRO A 83 -12.29 0.60 22.54
N ALA A 84 -11.93 -0.64 22.79
CA ALA A 84 -11.24 -0.99 24.01
C ALA A 84 -10.00 -0.10 24.09
N SER A 85 -9.80 0.56 25.18
CA SER A 85 -8.69 1.48 25.44
C SER A 85 -7.37 0.72 25.57
N GLY A 86 -7.02 -0.02 24.54
CA GLY A 86 -5.77 -0.75 24.41
C GLY A 86 -4.67 0.14 23.82
N ALA A 87 -4.25 1.17 24.54
CA ALA A 87 -3.01 1.83 24.27
C ALA A 87 -1.88 0.88 24.67
N GLY A 88 -0.99 0.53 23.73
CA GLY A 88 0.21 -0.22 24.02
C GLY A 88 0.33 -1.56 23.30
N ARG A 89 1.09 -2.48 23.92
CA ARG A 89 1.47 -3.78 23.34
C ARG A 89 0.39 -4.85 23.38
N SER A 90 -0.82 -4.56 23.90
CA SER A 90 -1.93 -5.51 23.88
C SER A 90 -2.36 -5.84 22.46
N HIS A 91 -2.62 -7.10 22.18
CA HIS A 91 -3.13 -7.58 20.88
C HIS A 91 -4.66 -7.48 20.76
N GLU A 92 -5.36 -7.11 21.84
CA GLU A 92 -6.80 -6.93 21.81
C GLU A 92 -7.21 -5.78 20.87
N GLY A 93 -8.17 -6.04 20.00
CA GLY A 93 -8.65 -5.06 19.00
C GLY A 93 -7.66 -4.73 17.89
N LYS A 94 -6.66 -5.59 17.68
CA LYS A 94 -5.68 -5.43 16.61
C LYS A 94 -5.69 -6.63 15.68
N MET A 95 -5.53 -6.37 14.40
CA MET A 95 -5.30 -7.38 13.38
C MET A 95 -3.80 -7.53 13.17
N LEU A 96 -3.31 -8.77 13.23
CA LEU A 96 -1.94 -9.09 12.91
C LEU A 96 -1.78 -9.16 11.39
N VAL A 97 -0.81 -8.43 10.86
CA VAL A 97 -0.42 -8.49 9.45
C VAL A 97 1.00 -9.01 9.39
N VAL A 98 1.18 -10.07 8.63
CA VAL A 98 2.49 -10.70 8.41
C VAL A 98 2.96 -10.34 7.02
N GLY A 99 4.14 -9.76 6.91
CA GLY A 99 4.85 -9.52 5.68
C GLY A 99 6.02 -10.47 5.52
N SER A 100 6.23 -10.99 4.33
CA SER A 100 7.39 -11.82 4.01
C SER A 100 8.08 -11.31 2.76
N GLY A 101 9.40 -11.41 2.72
CA GLY A 101 10.21 -10.99 1.57
C GLY A 101 11.54 -11.74 1.52
N GLU A 102 12.12 -11.84 0.35
CA GLU A 102 13.46 -12.40 0.18
C GLU A 102 14.52 -11.39 0.67
N ALA A 103 15.42 -11.84 1.53
CA ALA A 103 16.47 -10.98 2.11
C ALA A 103 17.47 -10.51 1.06
N GLU A 104 17.64 -11.24 -0.02
CA GLU A 104 18.57 -10.94 -1.10
C GLU A 104 18.15 -9.71 -1.90
N ASP A 105 16.86 -9.52 -2.13
CA ASP A 105 16.30 -8.33 -2.78
C ASP A 105 16.57 -7.04 -1.99
N ARG A 106 16.50 -7.11 -0.65
CA ARG A 106 16.83 -5.96 0.21
C ARG A 106 18.30 -5.58 0.17
N LEU A 107 19.19 -6.58 0.15
CA LEU A 107 20.63 -6.34 0.06
C LEU A 107 21.03 -5.76 -1.30
N GLN A 108 20.36 -6.16 -2.37
CA GLN A 108 20.58 -5.63 -3.70
C GLN A 108 20.10 -4.19 -3.82
N ALA A 109 18.92 -3.86 -3.31
CA ALA A 109 18.38 -2.50 -3.24
C ALA A 109 19.27 -1.55 -2.41
N LEU A 110 19.85 -2.04 -1.29
CA LEU A 110 20.79 -1.29 -0.47
C LEU A 110 22.12 -1.06 -1.18
N ARG A 111 22.61 -2.02 -1.96
CA ARG A 111 23.83 -1.87 -2.78
C ARG A 111 23.64 -0.84 -3.88
N GLU A 112 22.52 -0.88 -4.59
CA GLU A 112 22.19 0.09 -5.62
C GLU A 112 22.04 1.51 -5.07
N SER A 113 21.41 1.66 -3.91
CA SER A 113 21.29 2.98 -3.25
C SER A 113 22.62 3.54 -2.75
N SER A 114 23.59 2.69 -2.43
CA SER A 114 24.93 3.12 -2.01
C SER A 114 25.85 3.48 -3.18
N THR A 115 25.57 3.00 -4.38
CA THR A 115 26.38 3.27 -5.58
C THR A 115 26.05 4.63 -6.24
N VAL A 116 24.95 5.26 -5.87
CA VAL A 116 24.52 6.57 -6.42
C VAL A 116 25.14 7.77 -5.67
N ARG A 117 26.05 7.55 -4.72
CA ARG A 117 26.77 8.62 -4.03
C ARG A 117 28.24 8.68 -4.47
N LEU A 118 28.46 9.05 -5.74
CA LEU A 118 29.74 9.62 -6.20
C LEU A 118 29.46 10.78 -7.14
#